data_28249d3af66c702c78f070811fb65bcb
#
_entry.id   28249d3af66c702c78f070811fb65bcb
#
_cell.length_a   1.000
_cell.length_b   1.000
_cell.length_c   1.000
_cell.angle_alpha   90.00
_cell.angle_beta   90.00
_cell.angle_gamma   90.00
#
_symmetry.space_group_name_H-M   'P 1'
#
loop_
_entity.id
_entity.type
_entity.pdbx_description
1 polymer ?
#
loop_
_entity_poly.entity_id
_entity_poly.type
_entity_poly.pdbx_seq_one_letter_code
_entity_poly.pdbx_strand_id
1 'polypeptide(L)'
;IHISTDYVFDGEQNEPYTEDDSTRPASVYGKSKLMGEEEILKAVSGHFIIRTAWLYGKSGPNFVHTMLRLFNERDEVRVVNDQRGSPTFAVDLARAIIKIAVDDSHKYGIYKIIRMRA
;
A
#
# COMPACT_ATOMS: atom_id res chain seq x y z
N ILE A 1 1.34 -7.41 -13.20
CA ILE A 1 1.34 -6.41 -12.12
C ILE A 1 0.53 -6.95 -10.95
N HIS A 2 1.11 -6.92 -9.76
CA HIS A 2 0.47 -7.35 -8.50
C HIS A 2 0.44 -6.20 -7.50
N ILE A 3 -0.72 -5.94 -6.90
CA ILE A 3 -0.85 -4.93 -5.85
C ILE A 3 -0.69 -5.59 -4.49
N SER A 4 0.32 -5.15 -3.76
CA SER A 4 0.65 -5.59 -2.41
C SER A 4 0.47 -4.44 -1.40
N THR A 5 1.02 -4.59 -0.21
CA THR A 5 0.79 -3.72 0.93
C THR A 5 2.09 -3.46 1.71
N ASP A 6 2.14 -2.35 2.45
CA ASP A 6 3.16 -2.07 3.46
C ASP A 6 3.06 -3.00 4.69
N TYR A 7 1.93 -3.68 4.91
CA TYR A 7 1.77 -4.67 5.98
C TYR A 7 2.66 -5.92 5.82
N VAL A 8 3.44 -6.03 4.73
CA VAL A 8 4.51 -7.03 4.61
C VAL A 8 5.69 -6.73 5.54
N PHE A 9 5.79 -5.54 6.08
CA PHE A 9 6.74 -5.13 7.11
C PHE A 9 6.15 -5.25 8.52
N ASP A 10 6.99 -5.21 9.55
CA ASP A 10 6.56 -5.28 10.97
C ASP A 10 6.06 -3.96 11.55
N GLY A 11 6.44 -2.82 10.97
CA GLY A 11 6.06 -1.50 11.45
C GLY A 11 6.92 -0.96 12.59
N GLU A 12 8.03 -1.61 12.95
CA GLU A 12 8.89 -1.27 14.09
C GLU A 12 9.94 -0.19 13.77
N GLN A 13 10.19 0.11 12.49
CA GLN A 13 11.17 1.13 12.10
C GLN A 13 10.63 2.56 12.31
N ASN A 14 11.53 3.46 12.74
CA ASN A 14 11.24 4.89 12.83
C ASN A 14 11.37 5.62 11.48
N GLU A 15 12.16 5.07 10.58
CA GLU A 15 12.34 5.58 9.22
C GLU A 15 11.40 4.88 8.23
N PRO A 16 11.06 5.51 7.10
CA PRO A 16 10.24 4.88 6.08
C PRO A 16 10.92 3.63 5.50
N TYR A 17 10.19 2.51 5.47
CA TYR A 17 10.65 1.30 4.77
C TYR A 17 10.92 1.56 3.30
N THR A 18 11.93 0.90 2.77
CA THR A 18 12.27 0.84 1.34
C THR A 18 11.85 -0.50 0.74
N GLU A 19 12.01 -0.65 -0.56
CA GLU A 19 11.73 -1.91 -1.26
C GLU A 19 12.68 -3.03 -0.85
N ASP A 20 13.92 -2.68 -0.48
CA ASP A 20 15.01 -3.60 -0.13
C ASP A 20 15.00 -4.03 1.34
N ASP A 21 14.16 -3.41 2.17
CA ASP A 21 14.05 -3.78 3.58
C ASP A 21 13.44 -5.18 3.76
N SER A 22 13.95 -5.90 4.75
CA SER A 22 13.47 -7.25 5.09
C SER A 22 11.99 -7.24 5.48
N THR A 23 11.22 -8.11 4.84
CA THR A 23 9.80 -8.30 5.15
C THR A 23 9.63 -9.16 6.39
N ARG A 24 8.76 -8.73 7.31
CA ARG A 24 8.43 -9.44 8.54
C ARG A 24 7.00 -9.11 9.01
N PRO A 25 5.97 -9.62 8.31
CA PRO A 25 4.59 -9.25 8.57
C PRO A 25 4.11 -9.72 9.95
N ALA A 26 3.56 -8.80 10.74
CA ALA A 26 2.99 -9.09 12.05
C ALA A 26 1.55 -9.64 11.96
N SER A 27 0.79 -9.32 10.90
CA SER A 27 -0.61 -9.69 10.73
C SER A 27 -0.81 -10.87 9.78
N VAL A 28 -1.94 -11.57 9.91
CA VAL A 28 -2.37 -12.63 8.95
C VAL A 28 -2.55 -12.04 7.55
N TYR A 29 -3.12 -10.84 7.45
CA TYR A 29 -3.25 -10.14 6.18
C TYR A 29 -1.88 -9.88 5.53
N GLY A 30 -0.94 -9.30 6.26
CA GLY A 30 0.42 -9.07 5.75
C GLY A 30 1.11 -10.35 5.31
N LYS A 31 0.98 -11.44 6.10
CA LYS A 31 1.53 -12.76 5.75
C LYS A 31 0.94 -13.29 4.44
N SER A 32 -0.38 -13.23 4.28
CA SER A 32 -1.04 -13.68 3.05
C SER A 32 -0.62 -12.88 1.82
N LYS A 33 -0.43 -11.56 1.96
CA LYS A 33 0.05 -10.69 0.89
C LYS A 33 1.51 -10.99 0.53
N LEU A 34 2.37 -11.20 1.53
CA LEU A 34 3.77 -11.60 1.30
C LEU A 34 3.87 -12.95 0.59
N MET A 35 3.09 -13.95 0.99
CA MET A 35 3.03 -15.23 0.28
C MET A 35 2.64 -15.03 -1.20
N GLY A 36 1.70 -14.12 -1.50
CA GLY A 36 1.35 -13.78 -2.87
C GLY A 36 2.50 -13.14 -3.67
N GLU A 37 3.31 -12.27 -3.03
CA GLU A 37 4.53 -11.74 -3.65
C GLU A 37 5.53 -12.87 -3.97
N GLU A 38 5.78 -13.75 -3.00
CA GLU A 38 6.71 -14.89 -3.16
C GLU A 38 6.31 -15.83 -4.28
N GLU A 39 5.02 -16.13 -4.41
CA GLU A 39 4.52 -16.98 -5.51
C GLU A 39 4.69 -16.31 -6.88
N ILE A 40 4.50 -15.01 -6.98
CA ILE A 40 4.74 -14.26 -8.22
C ILE A 40 6.22 -14.26 -8.59
N LEU A 41 7.10 -14.03 -7.60
CA LEU A 41 8.55 -14.06 -7.80
C LEU A 41 9.03 -15.41 -8.34
N LYS A 42 8.40 -16.52 -7.91
CA LYS A 42 8.70 -17.87 -8.40
C LYS A 42 8.14 -18.16 -9.79
N ALA A 43 6.92 -17.67 -10.06
CA ALA A 43 6.18 -18.05 -11.25
C ALA A 43 6.49 -17.21 -12.48
N VAL A 44 6.88 -15.93 -12.31
CA VAL A 44 6.97 -14.97 -13.42
C VAL A 44 8.24 -14.11 -13.28
N SER A 45 9.14 -14.21 -14.24
CA SER A 45 10.36 -13.39 -14.27
C SER A 45 10.09 -11.91 -14.59
N GLY A 46 9.10 -11.62 -15.45
CA GLY A 46 8.71 -10.26 -15.81
C GLY A 46 7.52 -9.78 -14.96
N HIS A 47 7.78 -9.24 -13.78
CA HIS A 47 6.73 -8.82 -12.85
C HIS A 47 6.96 -7.43 -12.28
N PHE A 48 5.86 -6.77 -11.93
CA PHE A 48 5.82 -5.57 -11.09
C PHE A 48 4.99 -5.86 -9.86
N ILE A 49 5.59 -5.82 -8.68
CA ILE A 49 4.90 -5.90 -7.40
C ILE A 49 4.84 -4.49 -6.81
N ILE A 50 3.65 -3.97 -6.58
CA ILE A 50 3.43 -2.60 -6.11
C ILE A 50 2.91 -2.64 -4.69
N ARG A 51 3.76 -2.30 -3.72
CA ARG A 51 3.40 -2.12 -2.32
C ARG A 51 2.82 -0.73 -2.12
N THR A 52 1.64 -0.65 -1.53
CA THR A 52 0.96 0.62 -1.23
C THR A 52 0.40 0.62 0.20
N ALA A 53 0.08 1.80 0.73
CA ALA A 53 -0.43 1.97 2.09
C ALA A 53 -1.65 2.89 2.09
N TRP A 54 -2.56 2.65 3.04
CA TRP A 54 -3.68 3.54 3.39
C TRP A 54 -4.43 4.10 2.19
N LEU A 55 -4.85 3.19 1.32
CA LEU A 55 -5.53 3.54 0.08
C LEU A 55 -6.88 4.19 0.36
N TYR A 56 -7.13 5.35 -0.24
CA TYR A 56 -8.41 6.04 -0.18
C TYR A 56 -8.83 6.56 -1.56
N GLY A 57 -10.13 6.78 -1.73
CA GLY A 57 -10.69 7.27 -2.99
C GLY A 57 -12.08 7.83 -2.82
N LYS A 58 -12.65 8.30 -3.93
CA LYS A 58 -14.02 8.86 -3.96
C LYS A 58 -15.10 7.80 -3.75
N SER A 59 -14.80 6.54 -4.03
CA SER A 59 -15.74 5.42 -3.98
C SER A 59 -15.25 4.33 -3.05
N GLY A 60 -16.18 3.57 -2.49
CA GLY A 60 -15.91 2.45 -1.59
C GLY A 60 -15.60 2.87 -0.16
N PRO A 61 -15.65 1.91 0.79
CA PRO A 61 -15.33 2.15 2.18
C PRO A 61 -13.84 2.45 2.33
N ASN A 62 -13.52 3.55 3.01
CA ASN A 62 -12.16 3.94 3.35
C ASN A 62 -12.15 4.78 4.63
N PHE A 63 -10.96 4.98 5.20
CA PHE A 63 -10.79 5.71 6.45
C PHE A 63 -11.36 7.14 6.37
N VAL A 64 -11.12 7.85 5.27
CA VAL A 64 -11.59 9.24 5.10
C VAL A 64 -13.12 9.32 5.14
N HIS A 65 -13.79 8.48 4.37
CA HIS A 65 -15.26 8.41 4.38
C HIS A 65 -15.82 8.00 5.75
N THR A 66 -15.14 7.07 6.42
CA THR A 66 -15.53 6.63 7.77
C THR A 66 -15.44 7.79 8.76
N MET A 67 -14.33 8.56 8.73
CA MET A 67 -14.16 9.71 9.62
C MET A 67 -15.16 10.81 9.33
N LEU A 68 -15.38 11.17 8.07
CA LEU A 68 -16.38 12.17 7.68
C LEU A 68 -17.79 11.78 8.16
N ARG A 69 -18.16 10.53 8.02
CA ARG A 69 -19.44 10.03 8.53
C ARG A 69 -19.51 10.11 10.06
N LEU A 70 -18.49 9.63 10.77
CA LEU A 70 -18.46 9.64 12.23
C LEU A 70 -18.48 11.06 12.80
N PHE A 71 -17.79 12.02 12.22
CA PHE A 71 -17.81 13.42 12.63
C PHE A 71 -19.18 14.08 12.46
N ASN A 72 -20.00 13.60 11.50
CA ASN A 72 -21.38 14.07 11.36
C ASN A 72 -22.37 13.39 12.30
N GLU A 73 -22.06 12.19 12.80
CA GLU A 73 -22.94 11.37 13.62
C GLU A 73 -22.64 11.45 15.13
N ARG A 74 -21.45 11.92 15.53
CA ARG A 74 -20.96 11.84 16.90
C ARG A 74 -20.23 13.11 17.33
N ASP A 75 -20.42 13.49 18.59
CA ASP A 75 -19.70 14.62 19.19
C ASP A 75 -18.23 14.28 19.51
N GLU A 76 -17.91 13.00 19.71
CA GLU A 76 -16.56 12.51 20.00
C GLU A 76 -16.25 11.28 19.15
N VAL A 77 -15.08 11.29 18.53
CA VAL A 77 -14.54 10.15 17.77
C VAL A 77 -13.16 9.79 18.33
N ARG A 78 -13.00 8.52 18.74
CA ARG A 78 -11.71 7.98 19.20
C ARG A 78 -11.02 7.26 18.08
N VAL A 79 -9.77 7.63 17.83
CA VAL A 79 -8.91 7.07 16.79
C VAL A 79 -7.60 6.61 17.43
N VAL A 80 -7.06 5.47 16.99
CA VAL A 80 -5.73 5.01 17.42
C VAL A 80 -4.67 6.03 16.99
N ASN A 81 -3.67 6.27 17.85
CA ASN A 81 -2.62 7.27 17.59
C ASN A 81 -1.21 6.65 17.55
N ASP A 82 -1.10 5.34 17.58
CA ASP A 82 0.12 4.54 17.55
C ASP A 82 0.52 4.08 16.13
N GLN A 83 -0.30 4.39 15.13
CA GLN A 83 -0.04 4.04 13.74
C GLN A 83 0.49 5.24 12.95
N ARG A 84 1.60 5.03 12.25
CA ARG A 84 2.20 6.00 11.34
C ARG A 84 2.13 5.48 9.91
N GLY A 85 1.73 6.32 8.97
CA GLY A 85 1.63 5.94 7.57
C GLY A 85 1.33 7.13 6.67
N SER A 86 1.43 6.90 5.38
CA SER A 86 1.10 7.90 4.36
C SER A 86 -0.10 7.44 3.56
N PRO A 87 -1.22 8.17 3.59
CA PRO A 87 -2.38 7.81 2.77
C PRO A 87 -2.05 7.96 1.28
N THR A 88 -2.54 7.03 0.48
CA THR A 88 -2.35 6.98 -0.98
C THR A 88 -3.68 7.19 -1.67
N PHE A 89 -3.77 8.20 -2.55
CA PHE A 89 -4.97 8.41 -3.33
C PHE A 89 -5.07 7.37 -4.46
N ALA A 90 -6.20 6.66 -4.55
CA ALA A 90 -6.37 5.55 -5.49
C ALA A 90 -6.19 5.94 -6.96
N VAL A 91 -6.57 7.18 -7.33
CA VAL A 91 -6.38 7.69 -8.70
C VAL A 91 -4.90 7.88 -9.02
N ASP A 92 -4.10 8.35 -8.06
CA ASP A 92 -2.67 8.53 -8.27
C ASP A 92 -1.95 7.19 -8.35
N LEU A 93 -2.36 6.22 -7.53
CA LEU A 93 -1.87 4.84 -7.66
C LEU A 93 -2.21 4.26 -9.03
N ALA A 94 -3.43 4.43 -9.51
CA ALA A 94 -3.84 3.96 -10.83
C ALA A 94 -3.02 4.60 -11.97
N ARG A 95 -2.76 5.90 -11.89
CA ARG A 95 -1.89 6.60 -12.85
C ARG A 95 -0.46 6.05 -12.85
N ALA A 96 0.08 5.80 -11.66
CA ALA A 96 1.42 5.22 -11.53
C ALA A 96 1.47 3.80 -12.12
N ILE A 97 0.44 2.96 -11.86
CA ILE A 97 0.31 1.62 -12.45
C ILE A 97 0.27 1.69 -13.97
N ILE A 98 -0.54 2.58 -14.54
CA ILE A 98 -0.63 2.75 -16.00
C ILE A 98 0.74 3.17 -16.55
N LYS A 99 1.42 4.12 -15.91
CA LYS A 99 2.75 4.57 -16.33
C LYS A 99 3.76 3.41 -16.35
N ILE A 100 3.77 2.59 -15.31
CA ILE A 100 4.64 1.40 -15.23
C ILE A 100 4.27 0.38 -16.32
N ALA A 101 2.96 0.18 -16.55
CA ALA A 101 2.47 -0.81 -17.51
C ALA A 101 2.81 -0.48 -18.98
N VAL A 102 2.91 0.81 -19.31
CA VAL A 102 3.21 1.26 -20.68
C VAL A 102 4.67 1.65 -20.89
N ASP A 103 5.50 1.56 -19.84
CA ASP A 103 6.92 1.83 -19.92
C ASP A 103 7.67 0.64 -20.53
N ASP A 104 8.23 0.81 -21.72
CA ASP A 104 8.98 -0.21 -22.45
C ASP A 104 10.35 -0.50 -21.82
N SER A 105 10.75 0.20 -20.76
CA SER A 105 12.05 -0.03 -20.10
C SER A 105 12.17 -1.38 -19.42
N HIS A 106 11.04 -2.04 -19.15
CA HIS A 106 10.93 -3.37 -18.50
C HIS A 106 11.75 -3.50 -17.21
N LYS A 107 11.78 -2.44 -16.40
CA LYS A 107 12.42 -2.46 -15.08
C LYS A 107 11.56 -3.23 -14.10
N TYR A 108 11.51 -4.55 -14.29
CA TYR A 108 10.77 -5.46 -13.41
C TYR A 108 11.27 -5.39 -11.97
N GLY A 109 10.39 -5.65 -11.01
CA GLY A 109 10.76 -5.65 -9.61
C GLY A 109 9.64 -5.25 -8.67
N ILE A 110 10.04 -4.95 -7.43
CA ILE A 110 9.16 -4.48 -6.36
C ILE A 110 9.25 -2.95 -6.29
N TYR A 111 8.11 -2.31 -6.18
CA TYR A 111 7.97 -0.86 -6.08
C TYR A 111 7.08 -0.50 -4.89
N LYS A 112 7.45 0.56 -4.19
CA LYS A 112 6.63 1.15 -3.15
C LYS A 112 6.03 2.46 -3.65
N ILE A 113 4.72 2.49 -3.75
CA ILE A 113 3.98 3.68 -4.17
C ILE A 113 3.11 4.11 -3.01
N ILE A 114 3.61 5.08 -2.26
CA ILE A 114 2.93 5.79 -1.20
C ILE A 114 3.01 7.27 -1.52
N ARG A 115 1.90 7.99 -1.42
CA ARG A 115 1.77 9.43 -1.69
C ARG A 115 2.69 9.96 -2.80
N MET A 116 2.13 10.23 -3.95
CA MET A 116 2.79 11.10 -4.92
C MET A 116 2.62 12.55 -4.46
N ARG A 117 3.73 13.26 -4.25
CA ARG A 117 3.70 14.72 -4.11
C ARG A 117 3.29 15.30 -5.46
N ALA A 118 2.31 16.18 -5.42
CA ALA A 118 2.00 17.04 -6.56
C ALA A 118 3.16 17.98 -6.85
#